data_30ea6f5c89c53ce22095970525e2d133
#
_entry.id   30ea6f5c89c53ce22095970525e2d133
#
_cell.length_a   1.000
_cell.length_b   1.000
_cell.length_c   1.000
_cell.angle_alpha   90.00
_cell.angle_beta   90.00
_cell.angle_gamma   90.00
#
_symmetry.space_group_name_H-M   'P 1'
#
loop_
_entity.id
_entity.type
_entity.pdbx_description
1 polymer ?
#
loop_
_entity_poly.entity_id
_entity_poly.type
_entity_poly.pdbx_seq_one_letter_code
_entity_poly.pdbx_strand_id
1 'polypeptide(L)'
;PFLANKRAEISIGYGKLQDNYFQSSVINFDKDRSDRSTYNLLGGAIGFYGSTLNARQYATKGYFEKLVAQVFSGKEKFIPGNPTETSVTTKERQSWLQISYMKYAYHTMSPKFTLGWMAEMLYSSKNFSENYTATMLQAADFSPTPHSKLMYNEAFRANQFLAAGIKPIFVFNDMFQFRSEFYGFVPI
;
A
#
# COMPACT_ATOMS: atom_id res chain seq x y z
N PRO A 1 31.87 2.69 6.32
CA PRO A 1 30.79 3.67 6.19
C PRO A 1 29.67 3.25 5.22
N PHE A 2 29.89 2.23 4.36
CA PHE A 2 28.86 1.79 3.37
C PHE A 2 27.60 1.17 3.98
N LEU A 3 27.64 0.69 5.21
CA LEU A 3 26.52 0.01 5.89
C LEU A 3 25.71 0.93 6.82
N ALA A 4 26.20 2.12 7.15
CA ALA A 4 25.55 2.98 8.15
C ALA A 4 24.12 3.46 7.74
N ASN A 5 23.82 3.46 6.43
CA ASN A 5 22.53 3.95 5.90
C ASN A 5 21.69 2.85 5.24
N LYS A 6 22.11 1.58 5.36
CA LYS A 6 21.40 0.44 4.78
C LYS A 6 21.09 -0.60 5.87
N ARG A 7 19.91 -1.19 5.79
CA ARG A 7 19.39 -2.16 6.75
C ARG A 7 18.73 -3.31 6.01
N ALA A 8 18.98 -4.54 6.43
CA ALA A 8 18.21 -5.72 6.07
C ALA A 8 17.36 -6.16 7.26
N GLU A 9 16.15 -6.59 7.00
CA GLU A 9 15.21 -7.08 8.00
C GLU A 9 14.59 -8.38 7.55
N ILE A 10 14.39 -9.31 8.49
CA ILE A 10 13.62 -10.52 8.29
C ILE A 10 12.52 -10.50 9.35
N SER A 11 11.29 -10.78 8.94
CA SER A 11 10.15 -10.85 9.85
C SER A 11 9.27 -12.06 9.56
N ILE A 12 8.67 -12.60 10.61
CA ILE A 12 7.64 -13.64 10.56
C ILE A 12 6.49 -13.15 11.42
N GLY A 13 5.28 -13.32 10.94
CA GLY A 13 4.09 -12.88 11.66
C GLY A 13 2.89 -13.77 11.40
N TYR A 14 2.03 -13.86 12.39
CA TYR A 14 0.71 -14.45 12.28
C TYR A 14 -0.34 -13.37 12.56
N GLY A 15 -1.40 -13.36 11.77
CA GLY A 15 -2.48 -12.39 11.92
C GLY A 15 -3.85 -13.01 11.63
N LYS A 16 -4.85 -12.46 12.30
CA LYS A 16 -6.26 -12.68 12.00
C LYS A 16 -6.88 -11.34 11.62
N LEU A 17 -7.41 -11.28 10.40
CA LEU A 17 -8.11 -10.11 9.87
C LEU A 17 -9.59 -10.46 9.73
N GLN A 18 -10.46 -9.51 9.99
CA GLN A 18 -11.89 -9.64 9.76
C GLN A 18 -12.43 -8.35 9.18
N ASP A 19 -13.03 -8.46 8.03
CA ASP A 19 -13.69 -7.37 7.32
C ASP A 19 -15.21 -7.61 7.30
N ASN A 20 -15.97 -6.59 7.67
CA ASN A 20 -17.43 -6.57 7.52
C ASN A 20 -17.78 -5.45 6.54
N TYR A 21 -18.53 -5.77 5.50
CA TYR A 21 -18.83 -4.81 4.43
C TYR A 21 -20.17 -5.15 3.76
N PHE A 22 -20.70 -4.16 3.04
CA PHE A 22 -21.87 -4.33 2.17
C PHE A 22 -21.41 -4.26 0.71
N GLN A 23 -21.93 -5.13 -0.14
CA GLN A 23 -21.60 -5.15 -1.57
C GLN A 23 -22.40 -4.14 -2.38
N SER A 24 -23.48 -3.60 -1.81
CA SER A 24 -24.37 -2.63 -2.45
C SER A 24 -24.26 -1.26 -1.77
N SER A 25 -24.38 -0.20 -2.57
CA SER A 25 -24.51 1.18 -2.08
C SER A 25 -25.94 1.49 -1.55
N VAL A 26 -26.92 0.66 -1.94
CA VAL A 26 -28.31 0.78 -1.44
C VAL A 26 -28.48 -0.22 -0.31
N ILE A 27 -28.45 0.28 0.92
CA ILE A 27 -28.48 -0.54 2.14
C ILE A 27 -29.79 -0.27 2.88
N ASN A 28 -30.52 -1.33 3.20
CA ASN A 28 -31.62 -1.29 4.14
C ASN A 28 -31.16 -1.86 5.48
N PHE A 29 -30.77 -0.99 6.41
CA PHE A 29 -30.19 -1.38 7.70
C PHE A 29 -31.09 -2.25 8.58
N ASP A 30 -32.39 -2.24 8.35
CA ASP A 30 -33.33 -3.07 9.10
C ASP A 30 -33.38 -4.52 8.60
N LYS A 31 -32.98 -4.76 7.36
CA LYS A 31 -33.07 -6.08 6.70
C LYS A 31 -31.71 -6.63 6.27
N ASP A 32 -30.80 -5.75 5.85
CA ASP A 32 -29.53 -6.16 5.28
C ASP A 32 -28.50 -6.39 6.39
N ARG A 33 -27.81 -7.52 6.30
CA ARG A 33 -26.66 -7.87 7.15
C ARG A 33 -25.39 -7.74 6.33
N SER A 34 -24.33 -7.29 6.99
CA SER A 34 -23.03 -7.19 6.35
C SER A 34 -22.43 -8.58 6.04
N ASP A 35 -21.81 -8.70 4.90
CA ASP A 35 -20.91 -9.81 4.58
C ASP A 35 -19.71 -9.77 5.51
N ARG A 36 -19.13 -10.96 5.76
CA ARG A 36 -17.97 -11.10 6.61
C ARG A 36 -16.92 -11.96 5.95
N SER A 37 -15.72 -11.40 5.76
CA SER A 37 -14.53 -12.15 5.40
C SER A 37 -13.57 -12.22 6.58
N THR A 38 -13.09 -13.43 6.91
CA THR A 38 -12.12 -13.65 7.97
C THR A 38 -10.91 -14.37 7.41
N TYR A 39 -9.73 -13.85 7.67
CA TYR A 39 -8.45 -14.39 7.22
C TYR A 39 -7.58 -14.76 8.42
N ASN A 40 -7.07 -15.99 8.42
CA ASN A 40 -6.02 -16.42 9.34
C ASN A 40 -4.76 -16.63 8.51
N LEU A 41 -3.78 -15.76 8.66
CA LEU A 41 -2.61 -15.67 7.81
C LEU A 41 -1.32 -15.88 8.61
N LEU A 42 -0.43 -16.70 8.08
CA LEU A 42 0.98 -16.74 8.43
C LEU A 42 1.76 -16.04 7.33
N GLY A 43 2.65 -15.13 7.69
CA GLY A 43 3.46 -14.39 6.73
C GLY A 43 4.93 -14.35 7.13
N GLY A 44 5.79 -14.30 6.12
CA GLY A 44 7.21 -14.04 6.26
C GLY A 44 7.64 -12.95 5.30
N ALA A 45 8.59 -12.12 5.70
CA ALA A 45 9.12 -11.05 4.86
C ALA A 45 10.63 -10.90 5.00
N ILE A 46 11.27 -10.51 3.89
CA ILE A 46 12.63 -10.00 3.86
C ILE A 46 12.60 -8.60 3.25
N GLY A 47 13.26 -7.66 3.90
CA GLY A 47 13.30 -6.26 3.49
C GLY A 47 14.71 -5.70 3.44
N PHE A 48 14.97 -4.86 2.43
CA PHE A 48 16.18 -4.07 2.29
C PHE A 48 15.79 -2.60 2.25
N TYR A 49 16.45 -1.79 3.07
CA TYR A 49 16.15 -0.38 3.24
C TYR A 49 17.43 0.44 3.14
N GLY A 50 17.36 1.58 2.49
CA GLY A 50 18.44 2.56 2.43
C GLY A 50 17.88 3.97 2.57
N SER A 51 18.52 4.84 3.36
CA SER A 51 18.08 6.22 3.51
C SER A 51 19.25 7.15 3.82
N THR A 52 19.30 8.25 3.08
CA THR A 52 20.20 9.39 3.34
C THR A 52 19.44 10.70 3.44
N LEU A 53 18.12 10.62 3.66
CA LEU A 53 17.26 11.80 3.75
C LEU A 53 17.70 12.73 4.88
N ASN A 54 17.70 14.03 4.61
CA ASN A 54 17.99 15.06 5.60
C ASN A 54 16.85 15.30 6.60
N ALA A 55 15.63 14.83 6.31
CA ALA A 55 14.48 14.91 7.21
C ALA A 55 13.52 13.74 6.97
N ARG A 56 12.75 13.36 8.03
CA ARG A 56 11.73 12.30 7.93
C ARG A 56 10.53 12.71 7.07
N GLN A 57 10.11 13.95 7.25
CA GLN A 57 9.01 14.54 6.48
C GLN A 57 9.56 15.74 5.73
N TYR A 58 9.04 15.98 4.54
CA TYR A 58 9.40 17.11 3.70
C TYR A 58 10.90 17.24 3.42
N ALA A 59 11.59 16.09 3.26
CA ALA A 59 12.99 16.07 2.89
C ALA A 59 13.25 16.88 1.60
N THR A 60 14.43 17.48 1.52
CA THR A 60 14.89 18.26 0.38
C THR A 60 16.20 17.75 -0.21
N LYS A 61 16.85 16.79 0.48
CA LYS A 61 18.13 16.19 0.07
C LYS A 61 18.17 14.70 0.42
N GLY A 62 18.94 13.95 -0.36
CA GLY A 62 19.18 12.54 -0.13
C GLY A 62 18.17 11.65 -0.85
N TYR A 63 18.17 10.38 -0.48
CA TYR A 63 17.25 9.39 -1.05
C TYR A 63 16.71 8.45 0.03
N PHE A 64 15.62 7.80 -0.30
CA PHE A 64 15.08 6.63 0.39
C PHE A 64 14.84 5.53 -0.63
N GLU A 65 15.17 4.30 -0.26
CA GLU A 65 14.95 3.11 -1.06
C GLU A 65 14.46 1.96 -0.16
N LYS A 66 13.48 1.24 -0.64
CA LYS A 66 12.88 0.10 0.06
C LYS A 66 12.57 -0.99 -0.96
N LEU A 67 13.06 -2.20 -0.71
CA LEU A 67 12.67 -3.42 -1.42
C LEU A 67 12.21 -4.43 -0.38
N VAL A 68 11.00 -4.97 -0.54
CA VAL A 68 10.45 -5.98 0.37
C VAL A 68 9.84 -7.10 -0.45
N ALA A 69 10.21 -8.34 -0.12
CA ALA A 69 9.55 -9.54 -0.60
C ALA A 69 8.83 -10.21 0.59
N GLN A 70 7.57 -10.58 0.39
CA GLN A 70 6.71 -11.16 1.40
C GLN A 70 6.03 -12.41 0.85
N VAL A 71 5.89 -13.42 1.68
CA VAL A 71 5.10 -14.61 1.39
C VAL A 71 4.01 -14.76 2.45
N PHE A 72 2.83 -15.10 2.01
CA PHE A 72 1.69 -15.32 2.89
C PHE A 72 1.05 -16.67 2.60
N SER A 73 0.57 -17.34 3.64
CA SER A 73 -0.24 -18.55 3.53
C SER A 73 -1.28 -18.57 4.62
N GLY A 74 -2.50 -18.96 4.29
CA GLY A 74 -3.56 -19.02 5.27
C GLY A 74 -4.89 -19.50 4.73
N LYS A 75 -5.93 -19.21 5.50
CA LYS A 75 -7.32 -19.61 5.19
C LYS A 75 -8.21 -18.38 5.20
N GLU A 76 -8.99 -18.25 4.15
CA GLU A 76 -10.12 -17.34 4.07
C GLU A 76 -11.39 -18.07 4.44
N LYS A 77 -12.28 -17.41 5.19
CA LYS A 77 -13.65 -17.82 5.44
C LYS A 77 -14.56 -16.65 5.10
N PHE A 78 -15.39 -16.83 4.11
CA PHE A 78 -16.45 -15.90 3.74
C PHE A 78 -17.80 -16.36 4.29
N ILE A 79 -18.56 -15.43 4.86
CA ILE A 79 -19.92 -15.64 5.37
C ILE A 79 -20.79 -14.55 4.77
N PRO A 80 -21.74 -14.89 3.87
CA PRO A 80 -22.67 -13.91 3.34
C PRO A 80 -23.62 -13.40 4.45
N GLY A 81 -23.89 -12.10 4.42
CA GLY A 81 -24.79 -11.46 5.38
C GLY A 81 -26.26 -11.78 5.13
N ASN A 82 -26.66 -11.75 3.86
CA ASN A 82 -28.01 -12.10 3.42
C ASN A 82 -27.95 -13.42 2.62
N PRO A 83 -28.03 -14.57 3.27
CA PRO A 83 -27.94 -15.85 2.57
C PRO A 83 -29.16 -16.02 1.66
N THR A 84 -28.90 -16.18 0.38
CA THR A 84 -29.86 -16.70 -0.60
C THR A 84 -29.65 -18.21 -0.72
N GLU A 85 -30.56 -18.91 -1.38
CA GLU A 85 -30.40 -20.38 -1.59
C GLU A 85 -29.09 -20.78 -2.28
N THR A 86 -28.45 -19.84 -2.98
CA THR A 86 -27.18 -20.03 -3.69
C THR A 86 -25.95 -19.49 -2.95
N SER A 87 -26.13 -18.71 -1.87
CA SER A 87 -25.00 -18.14 -1.11
C SER A 87 -24.58 -19.06 0.04
N VAL A 88 -23.43 -19.68 -0.12
CA VAL A 88 -22.89 -20.65 0.85
C VAL A 88 -21.66 -20.04 1.53
N THR A 89 -21.48 -20.35 2.81
CA THR A 89 -20.21 -20.06 3.49
C THR A 89 -19.07 -20.82 2.80
N THR A 90 -18.08 -20.09 2.31
CA THR A 90 -16.91 -20.70 1.66
C THR A 90 -15.70 -20.67 2.59
N LYS A 91 -14.79 -21.61 2.38
CA LYS A 91 -13.50 -21.69 3.04
C LYS A 91 -12.46 -22.05 2.01
N GLU A 92 -11.53 -21.13 1.78
CA GLU A 92 -10.46 -21.34 0.83
C GLU A 92 -9.09 -21.20 1.48
N ARG A 93 -8.12 -21.94 0.93
CA ARG A 93 -6.71 -21.76 1.27
C ARG A 93 -6.09 -20.82 0.26
N GLN A 94 -5.47 -19.75 0.77
CA GLN A 94 -4.79 -18.78 -0.04
C GLN A 94 -3.30 -18.74 0.30
N SER A 95 -2.47 -18.64 -0.72
CA SER A 95 -1.04 -18.41 -0.58
C SER A 95 -0.57 -17.52 -1.72
N TRP A 96 0.20 -16.49 -1.40
CA TRP A 96 0.69 -15.55 -2.41
C TRP A 96 2.06 -14.98 -2.06
N LEU A 97 2.76 -14.54 -3.09
CA LEU A 97 3.98 -13.75 -3.02
C LEU A 97 3.62 -12.27 -3.30
N GLN A 98 4.23 -11.37 -2.55
CA GLN A 98 4.17 -9.94 -2.81
C GLN A 98 5.57 -9.35 -2.82
N ILE A 99 5.89 -8.55 -3.84
CA ILE A 99 7.14 -7.82 -3.96
C ILE A 99 6.81 -6.34 -4.11
N SER A 100 7.39 -5.52 -3.26
CA SER A 100 7.24 -4.07 -3.32
C SER A 100 8.61 -3.39 -3.40
N TYR A 101 8.73 -2.45 -4.30
CA TYR A 101 9.87 -1.58 -4.44
C TYR A 101 9.42 -0.13 -4.42
N MET A 102 10.10 0.70 -3.63
CA MET A 102 9.85 2.13 -3.57
C MET A 102 11.19 2.86 -3.50
N LYS A 103 11.33 3.89 -4.30
CA LYS A 103 12.46 4.80 -4.24
C LYS A 103 12.01 6.23 -4.45
N TYR A 104 12.55 7.14 -3.67
CA TYR A 104 12.48 8.57 -3.93
C TYR A 104 13.80 9.25 -3.61
N ALA A 105 14.11 10.29 -4.36
CA ALA A 105 15.36 11.02 -4.22
C ALA A 105 15.15 12.50 -4.54
N TYR A 106 16.01 13.32 -3.98
CA TYR A 106 16.00 14.77 -4.13
C TYR A 106 17.34 15.24 -4.65
N HIS A 107 17.30 15.98 -5.76
CA HIS A 107 18.47 16.55 -6.42
C HIS A 107 18.38 18.08 -6.37
N THR A 108 19.33 18.71 -5.69
CA THR A 108 19.45 20.16 -5.65
C THR A 108 20.00 20.64 -6.99
N MET A 109 19.18 21.31 -7.77
CA MET A 109 19.55 21.87 -9.07
C MET A 109 20.17 23.27 -8.95
N SER A 110 19.70 24.02 -7.95
CA SER A 110 20.25 25.34 -7.60
C SER A 110 19.98 25.63 -6.12
N PRO A 111 20.59 26.68 -5.53
CA PRO A 111 20.31 27.06 -4.14
C PRO A 111 18.82 27.30 -3.83
N LYS A 112 18.03 27.66 -4.84
CA LYS A 112 16.60 27.97 -4.71
C LYS A 112 15.69 26.88 -5.28
N PHE A 113 16.23 25.83 -5.90
CA PHE A 113 15.42 24.82 -6.57
C PHE A 113 15.96 23.41 -6.35
N THR A 114 15.11 22.54 -5.85
CA THR A 114 15.34 21.10 -5.73
C THR A 114 14.26 20.35 -6.49
N LEU A 115 14.66 19.35 -7.26
CA LEU A 115 13.76 18.43 -7.91
C LEU A 115 13.77 17.09 -7.15
N GLY A 116 12.66 16.73 -6.58
CA GLY A 116 12.39 15.40 -6.06
C GLY A 116 11.72 14.52 -7.12
N TRP A 117 11.93 13.22 -7.04
CA TRP A 117 11.18 12.25 -7.83
C TRP A 117 10.91 11.00 -6.97
N MET A 118 9.91 10.22 -7.37
CA MET A 118 9.65 8.92 -6.80
C MET A 118 9.24 7.90 -7.86
N ALA A 119 9.53 6.63 -7.57
CA ALA A 119 8.99 5.48 -8.29
C ALA A 119 8.57 4.42 -7.27
N GLU A 120 7.44 3.79 -7.51
CA GLU A 120 6.92 2.70 -6.70
C GLU A 120 6.38 1.60 -7.61
N MET A 121 6.65 0.36 -7.24
CA MET A 121 6.17 -0.83 -7.91
C MET A 121 5.65 -1.81 -6.86
N LEU A 122 4.49 -2.35 -7.11
CA LEU A 122 3.96 -3.47 -6.38
C LEU A 122 3.59 -4.59 -7.34
N TYR A 123 4.02 -5.79 -7.01
CA TYR A 123 3.56 -7.02 -7.62
C TYR A 123 3.01 -7.95 -6.54
N SER A 124 1.84 -8.50 -6.74
CA SER A 124 1.27 -9.52 -5.89
C SER A 124 0.66 -10.64 -6.73
N SER A 125 0.98 -11.88 -6.39
CA SER A 125 0.35 -13.06 -7.00
C SER A 125 -0.96 -13.44 -6.29
N LYS A 126 -1.50 -12.56 -5.45
CA LYS A 126 -2.78 -12.80 -4.75
C LYS A 126 -3.91 -12.87 -5.77
N ASN A 127 -4.65 -13.96 -5.76
CA ASN A 127 -5.87 -14.09 -6.53
C ASN A 127 -6.99 -13.24 -5.90
N PHE A 128 -8.06 -13.04 -6.68
CA PHE A 128 -9.25 -12.37 -6.16
C PHE A 128 -9.82 -13.16 -4.98
N SER A 129 -10.28 -12.42 -3.97
CA SER A 129 -11.10 -12.98 -2.89
C SER A 129 -12.47 -13.38 -3.44
N GLU A 130 -13.33 -14.00 -2.62
CA GLU A 130 -14.68 -14.42 -2.98
C GLU A 130 -15.51 -13.34 -3.67
N ASN A 131 -15.23 -12.07 -3.38
CA ASN A 131 -15.89 -10.97 -4.05
C ASN A 131 -14.98 -9.76 -4.27
N TYR A 132 -15.41 -8.88 -5.18
CA TYR A 132 -14.69 -7.67 -5.56
C TYR A 132 -14.42 -6.74 -4.38
N THR A 133 -15.42 -6.50 -3.52
CA THR A 133 -15.27 -5.57 -2.38
C THR A 133 -14.21 -6.05 -1.39
N ALA A 134 -14.20 -7.35 -1.05
CA ALA A 134 -13.16 -7.91 -0.18
C ALA A 134 -11.77 -7.79 -0.83
N THR A 135 -11.68 -8.02 -2.13
CA THR A 135 -10.43 -7.88 -2.89
C THR A 135 -9.91 -6.46 -2.82
N MET A 136 -10.75 -5.46 -3.04
CA MET A 136 -10.36 -4.04 -3.04
C MET A 136 -10.01 -3.53 -1.65
N LEU A 137 -10.72 -3.95 -0.61
CA LEU A 137 -10.39 -3.59 0.78
C LEU A 137 -8.98 -4.06 1.18
N GLN A 138 -8.53 -5.17 0.64
CA GLN A 138 -7.24 -5.76 0.98
C GLN A 138 -6.13 -5.47 -0.04
N ALA A 139 -6.48 -4.91 -1.20
CA ALA A 139 -5.51 -4.47 -2.17
C ALA A 139 -4.64 -3.34 -1.56
N ALA A 140 -3.37 -3.36 -1.90
CA ALA A 140 -2.45 -2.33 -1.46
C ALA A 140 -2.85 -0.96 -2.03
N ASP A 141 -2.69 0.09 -1.21
CA ASP A 141 -2.96 1.44 -1.65
C ASP A 141 -1.68 2.19 -2.03
N PHE A 142 -1.80 3.02 -3.06
CA PHE A 142 -0.80 3.99 -3.42
C PHE A 142 -1.00 5.28 -2.61
N SER A 143 -0.17 5.48 -1.60
CA SER A 143 -0.27 6.57 -0.64
C SER A 143 1.02 7.39 -0.56
N PRO A 144 1.32 8.22 -1.58
CA PRO A 144 2.61 8.90 -1.71
C PRO A 144 2.83 10.04 -0.71
N THR A 145 1.77 10.54 -0.08
CA THR A 145 1.83 11.63 0.90
C THR A 145 1.41 11.19 2.29
N PRO A 146 1.82 11.87 3.37
CA PRO A 146 1.34 11.56 4.71
C PRO A 146 -0.19 11.64 4.85
N HIS A 147 -0.84 12.56 4.13
CA HIS A 147 -2.29 12.76 4.18
C HIS A 147 -3.06 11.65 3.44
N SER A 148 -2.55 11.19 2.29
CA SER A 148 -3.20 10.13 1.53
C SER A 148 -3.29 8.80 2.30
N LYS A 149 -2.39 8.55 3.24
CA LYS A 149 -2.41 7.36 4.12
C LYS A 149 -3.61 7.29 5.05
N LEU A 150 -4.29 8.40 5.27
CA LEU A 150 -5.46 8.49 6.15
C LEU A 150 -6.78 8.40 5.37
N MET A 151 -6.71 8.33 4.04
CA MET A 151 -7.89 8.35 3.18
C MET A 151 -8.02 7.00 2.46
N TYR A 152 -9.20 6.39 2.55
CA TYR A 152 -9.54 5.28 1.68
C TYR A 152 -9.96 5.83 0.32
N ASN A 153 -9.26 5.40 -0.74
CA ASN A 153 -9.64 5.70 -2.11
C ASN A 153 -9.42 4.47 -2.99
N GLU A 154 -10.51 3.87 -3.43
CA GLU A 154 -10.50 2.67 -4.26
C GLU A 154 -9.73 2.85 -5.57
N ALA A 155 -9.80 4.03 -6.18
CA ALA A 155 -9.13 4.33 -7.45
C ALA A 155 -7.60 4.24 -7.38
N PHE A 156 -7.02 4.29 -6.18
CA PHE A 156 -5.57 4.16 -5.93
C PHE A 156 -5.19 2.85 -5.25
N ARG A 157 -6.01 1.81 -5.43
CA ARG A 157 -5.76 0.48 -4.88
C ARG A 157 -5.64 -0.56 -5.99
N ALA A 158 -4.61 -1.40 -5.90
CA ALA A 158 -4.44 -2.54 -6.80
C ALA A 158 -3.53 -3.61 -6.18
N ASN A 159 -3.69 -4.85 -6.60
CA ASN A 159 -2.77 -5.93 -6.25
C ASN A 159 -1.45 -5.84 -7.01
N GLN A 160 -1.47 -5.18 -8.17
CA GLN A 160 -0.28 -4.92 -8.99
C GLN A 160 -0.38 -3.51 -9.55
N PHE A 161 0.68 -2.71 -9.39
CA PHE A 161 0.72 -1.36 -9.94
C PHE A 161 2.14 -0.84 -10.15
N LEU A 162 2.23 0.15 -11.01
CA LEU A 162 3.37 1.04 -11.13
C LEU A 162 2.93 2.47 -10.81
N ALA A 163 3.77 3.20 -10.09
CA ALA A 163 3.52 4.59 -9.79
C ALA A 163 4.83 5.39 -9.88
N ALA A 164 4.71 6.63 -10.30
CA ALA A 164 5.82 7.57 -10.35
C ALA A 164 5.36 8.97 -9.99
N GLY A 165 6.27 9.82 -9.57
CA GLY A 165 5.96 11.20 -9.25
C GLY A 165 7.15 12.13 -9.30
N ILE A 166 6.86 13.41 -9.45
CA ILE A 166 7.84 14.50 -9.38
C ILE A 166 7.43 15.50 -8.31
N LYS A 167 8.42 16.07 -7.65
CA LYS A 167 8.26 16.97 -6.49
C LYS A 167 9.15 18.20 -6.65
N PRO A 168 8.78 19.17 -7.48
CA PRO A 168 9.50 20.44 -7.55
C PRO A 168 9.37 21.22 -6.23
N ILE A 169 10.50 21.70 -5.71
CA ILE A 169 10.59 22.42 -4.44
C ILE A 169 11.33 23.73 -4.70
N PHE A 170 10.66 24.84 -4.44
CA PHE A 170 11.22 26.19 -4.53
C PHE A 170 11.50 26.70 -3.12
N VAL A 171 12.76 27.04 -2.84
CA VAL A 171 13.21 27.59 -1.56
C VAL A 171 13.33 29.09 -1.68
N PHE A 172 12.50 29.84 -0.97
CA PHE A 172 12.53 31.31 -0.98
C PHE A 172 13.54 31.83 0.05
N ASN A 173 13.52 31.23 1.24
CA ASN A 173 14.46 31.50 2.33
C ASN A 173 14.46 30.31 3.31
N ASP A 174 15.18 30.42 4.41
CA ASP A 174 15.33 29.34 5.41
C ASP A 174 14.02 28.93 6.10
N MET A 175 13.00 29.81 6.08
CA MET A 175 11.71 29.58 6.71
C MET A 175 10.62 29.19 5.74
N PHE A 176 10.72 29.55 4.45
CA PHE A 176 9.66 29.38 3.47
C PHE A 176 10.12 28.60 2.25
N GLN A 177 9.40 27.52 1.97
CA GLN A 177 9.52 26.75 0.73
C GLN A 177 8.13 26.49 0.14
N PHE A 178 8.05 26.48 -1.18
CA PHE A 178 6.89 26.02 -1.91
C PHE A 178 7.19 24.64 -2.51
N ARG A 179 6.30 23.69 -2.28
CA ARG A 179 6.41 22.33 -2.80
C ARG A 179 5.14 21.98 -3.57
N SER A 180 5.33 21.53 -4.79
CA SER A 180 4.27 20.86 -5.58
C SER A 180 4.60 19.39 -5.71
N GLU A 181 3.58 18.55 -5.80
CA GLU A 181 3.74 17.11 -5.94
C GLU A 181 2.76 16.60 -7.00
N PHE A 182 3.28 15.90 -7.99
CA PHE A 182 2.51 15.34 -9.10
C PHE A 182 2.78 13.84 -9.16
N TYR A 183 1.73 13.04 -9.26
CA TYR A 183 1.83 11.59 -9.24
C TYR A 183 1.01 10.96 -10.36
N GLY A 184 1.57 9.89 -10.94
CA GLY A 184 0.87 8.98 -11.82
C GLY A 184 0.79 7.59 -11.16
N PHE A 185 -0.36 6.94 -11.29
CA PHE A 185 -0.65 5.60 -10.79
C PHE A 185 -1.28 4.80 -11.92
N VAL A 186 -0.76 3.60 -12.17
CA VAL A 186 -1.24 2.68 -13.20
C VAL A 186 -1.42 1.30 -12.58
N PRO A 187 -2.66 0.85 -12.34
CA PRO A 187 -2.94 -0.54 -11.97
C PRO A 187 -2.64 -1.46 -13.17
N ILE A 188 -2.19 -2.68 -12.88
CA ILE A 188 -1.84 -3.71 -13.88
C ILE A 188 -2.78 -4.90 -13.71
#